data_c59695fdca9007d3b11708b1fd4c544f
#
_entry.id   c59695fdca9007d3b11708b1fd4c544f
#
_cell.length_a   1.000
_cell.length_b   1.000
_cell.length_c   1.000
_cell.angle_alpha   90.00
_cell.angle_beta   90.00
_cell.angle_gamma   90.00
#
_symmetry.space_group_name_H-M   'P 1'
#
loop_
_entity.id
_entity.type
_entity.pdbx_description
1 polymer ?
#
loop_
_entity_poly.entity_id
_entity_poly.type
_entity_poly.pdbx_seq_one_letter_code
_entity_poly.pdbx_strand_id
1 'polypeptide(L)'
;DVYKRQPFTQFTSLDFAEIKAQIKDFLRSNSNFTDFDFEGSNFSVLLDTLAYNTYINSFNANLVANESFLDSATIRENVISLARNIGYVPRSKTAATATINLGDVNVGTTNDSTTKFLRLRAGLVCVGSAENTTYRFSIPDDVVSTRIKDIGGTSFAQFDEPITIHEGTYLQRVYRVDTSQDQRFIIDSPNIDSSTIRVFVSGPADTTIGRKYSMVDNILNIDKNSEIFLAQEVQDEK
;
A
#
# COMPACT_ATOMS: atom_id res chain seq x y z
N ASP A 1 1.54 -0.65 23.35
CA ASP A 1 2.40 0.53 23.39
C ASP A 1 1.95 1.49 22.32
N VAL A 2 1.27 2.53 22.78
CA VAL A 2 0.78 3.59 21.92
C VAL A 2 2.01 4.39 21.49
N TYR A 3 2.40 4.30 20.23
CA TYR A 3 3.27 5.29 19.60
C TYR A 3 2.59 6.65 19.74
N LYS A 4 3.01 7.41 20.75
CA LYS A 4 2.62 8.82 20.85
C LYS A 4 3.18 9.50 19.61
N ARG A 5 2.29 9.86 18.67
CA ARG A 5 2.65 10.80 17.60
C ARG A 5 3.31 12.00 18.29
N GLN A 6 4.45 12.43 17.77
CA GLN A 6 5.04 13.66 18.26
C GLN A 6 4.01 14.78 18.09
N PRO A 7 3.85 15.66 19.08
CA PRO A 7 2.93 16.76 18.96
C PRO A 7 3.35 17.62 17.76
N PHE A 8 2.35 18.11 17.01
CA PHE A 8 2.56 19.06 15.94
C PHE A 8 3.45 20.22 16.44
N THR A 9 4.59 20.42 15.82
CA THR A 9 5.52 21.45 16.22
C THR A 9 5.09 22.78 15.61
N GLN A 10 4.78 23.74 16.44
CA GLN A 10 4.41 25.09 16.03
C GLN A 10 5.67 25.96 15.95
N PHE A 11 6.06 26.34 14.73
CA PHE A 11 7.25 27.18 14.50
C PHE A 11 6.92 28.68 14.49
N THR A 12 5.67 29.02 14.20
CA THR A 12 5.18 30.42 14.14
C THR A 12 3.86 30.53 14.89
N SER A 13 3.54 31.74 15.41
CA SER A 13 2.26 31.97 16.06
C SER A 13 1.11 31.81 15.07
N LEU A 14 0.03 31.11 15.51
CA LEU A 14 -1.20 30.91 14.77
C LEU A 14 -2.39 31.66 15.43
N ASP A 15 -2.10 32.64 16.26
CA ASP A 15 -3.13 33.47 16.84
C ASP A 15 -3.24 34.80 16.07
N PHE A 16 -4.39 35.00 15.45
CA PHE A 16 -4.68 36.22 14.68
C PHE A 16 -4.63 37.49 15.54
N ALA A 17 -5.14 37.43 16.76
CA ALA A 17 -5.16 38.58 17.67
C ALA A 17 -3.74 38.95 18.10
N GLU A 18 -2.90 37.96 18.38
CA GLU A 18 -1.48 38.17 18.70
C GLU A 18 -0.72 38.77 17.52
N ILE A 19 -0.91 38.25 16.31
CA ILE A 19 -0.29 38.80 15.09
C ILE A 19 -0.71 40.24 14.87
N LYS A 20 -2.01 40.53 15.00
CA LYS A 20 -2.53 41.91 14.88
C LYS A 20 -1.92 42.84 15.95
N ALA A 21 -1.79 42.37 17.19
CA ALA A 21 -1.16 43.14 18.27
C ALA A 21 0.32 43.43 18.00
N GLN A 22 1.08 42.46 17.53
CA GLN A 22 2.49 42.63 17.13
C GLN A 22 2.64 43.65 15.99
N ILE A 23 1.76 43.62 14.99
CA ILE A 23 1.78 44.62 13.91
C ILE A 23 1.46 46.03 14.48
N LYS A 24 0.47 46.14 15.36
CA LYS A 24 0.17 47.42 16.01
C LYS A 24 1.35 47.95 16.87
N ASP A 25 2.01 47.09 17.62
CA ASP A 25 3.18 47.46 18.43
C ASP A 25 4.37 47.89 17.57
N PHE A 26 4.58 47.22 16.42
CA PHE A 26 5.57 47.65 15.45
C PHE A 26 5.24 49.05 14.87
N LEU A 27 3.98 49.35 14.55
CA LEU A 27 3.57 50.64 14.08
C LEU A 27 3.69 51.74 15.16
N ARG A 28 3.42 51.42 16.42
CA ARG A 28 3.64 52.35 17.54
C ARG A 28 5.11 52.74 17.72
N SER A 29 6.03 51.84 17.39
CA SER A 29 7.45 52.15 17.41
C SER A 29 7.89 53.11 16.30
N ASN A 30 7.09 53.27 15.25
CA ASN A 30 7.31 54.16 14.12
C ASN A 30 6.38 55.37 14.22
N SER A 31 6.88 56.47 14.70
CA SER A 31 6.13 57.71 15.06
C SER A 31 5.37 58.41 13.93
N ASN A 32 5.43 57.92 12.70
CA ASN A 32 4.79 58.56 11.53
C ASN A 32 3.35 58.11 11.28
N PHE A 33 2.83 57.14 12.06
CA PHE A 33 1.48 56.63 11.92
C PHE A 33 0.68 56.88 13.19
N THR A 34 -0.38 57.67 13.12
CA THR A 34 -1.16 58.07 14.31
C THR A 34 -2.58 57.50 14.31
N ASP A 35 -3.09 56.97 13.19
CA ASP A 35 -4.50 56.64 13.01
C ASP A 35 -4.81 55.13 12.97
N PHE A 36 -3.83 54.27 13.28
CA PHE A 36 -3.95 52.83 13.16
C PHE A 36 -4.70 52.17 14.35
N ASP A 37 -4.88 52.86 15.45
CA ASP A 37 -5.56 52.32 16.66
C ASP A 37 -7.09 52.51 16.60
N PHE A 38 -7.60 53.30 15.67
CA PHE A 38 -9.02 53.53 15.52
C PHE A 38 -9.68 52.37 14.75
N GLU A 39 -10.52 51.58 15.40
CA GLU A 39 -11.10 50.36 14.84
C GLU A 39 -12.04 50.61 13.63
N GLY A 40 -12.57 51.80 13.48
CA GLY A 40 -13.41 52.21 12.34
C GLY A 40 -12.64 52.81 11.18
N SER A 41 -11.31 52.93 11.24
CA SER A 41 -10.53 53.52 10.19
C SER A 41 -10.30 52.56 9.00
N ASN A 42 -10.17 53.10 7.80
CA ASN A 42 -9.77 52.28 6.63
C ASN A 42 -8.40 51.62 6.84
N PHE A 43 -7.55 52.21 7.67
CA PHE A 43 -6.26 51.68 8.00
C PHE A 43 -6.36 50.43 8.92
N SER A 44 -7.34 50.38 9.81
CA SER A 44 -7.62 49.18 10.63
C SER A 44 -8.00 47.98 9.77
N VAL A 45 -8.80 48.21 8.69
CA VAL A 45 -9.17 47.14 7.73
C VAL A 45 -7.94 46.62 6.98
N LEU A 46 -7.00 47.50 6.65
CA LEU A 46 -5.74 47.12 6.02
C LEU A 46 -4.88 46.27 6.96
N LEU A 47 -4.83 46.66 8.26
CA LEU A 47 -4.13 45.87 9.30
C LEU A 47 -4.75 44.47 9.48
N ASP A 48 -6.07 44.37 9.46
CA ASP A 48 -6.76 43.08 9.54
C ASP A 48 -6.44 42.20 8.34
N THR A 49 -6.41 42.78 7.14
CA THR A 49 -6.01 42.05 5.92
C THR A 49 -4.57 41.59 5.98
N LEU A 50 -3.65 42.40 6.50
CA LEU A 50 -2.23 42.06 6.67
C LEU A 50 -2.05 40.97 7.73
N ALA A 51 -2.74 41.09 8.86
CA ALA A 51 -2.73 40.09 9.91
C ALA A 51 -3.29 38.74 9.42
N TYR A 52 -4.37 38.76 8.65
CA TYR A 52 -4.94 37.56 8.05
C TYR A 52 -3.99 36.91 7.05
N ASN A 53 -3.35 37.69 6.19
CA ASN A 53 -2.34 37.15 5.26
C ASN A 53 -1.16 36.52 6.01
N THR A 54 -0.68 37.19 7.07
CA THR A 54 0.39 36.66 7.91
C THR A 54 -0.02 35.38 8.60
N TYR A 55 -1.26 35.30 9.10
CA TYR A 55 -1.83 34.08 9.69
C TYR A 55 -1.82 32.91 8.69
N ILE A 56 -2.31 33.11 7.47
CA ILE A 56 -2.32 32.09 6.43
C ILE A 56 -0.90 31.65 6.04
N ASN A 57 0.03 32.61 5.91
CA ASN A 57 1.42 32.30 5.60
C ASN A 57 2.08 31.51 6.75
N SER A 58 1.81 31.85 8.00
CA SER A 58 2.28 31.12 9.18
C SER A 58 1.73 29.70 9.24
N PHE A 59 0.44 29.53 8.93
CA PHE A 59 -0.19 28.22 8.83
C PHE A 59 0.49 27.37 7.75
N ASN A 60 0.69 27.90 6.56
CA ASN A 60 1.34 27.20 5.45
C ASN A 60 2.80 26.84 5.80
N ALA A 61 3.53 27.76 6.45
CA ALA A 61 4.90 27.51 6.89
C ALA A 61 4.97 26.35 7.92
N ASN A 62 4.09 26.36 8.91
CA ASN A 62 4.00 25.28 9.89
C ASN A 62 3.61 23.95 9.22
N LEU A 63 2.66 23.97 8.28
CA LEU A 63 2.27 22.78 7.53
C LEU A 63 3.46 22.19 6.76
N VAL A 64 4.14 23.01 5.96
CA VAL A 64 5.31 22.58 5.18
C VAL A 64 6.41 22.03 6.07
N ALA A 65 6.70 22.72 7.20
CA ALA A 65 7.72 22.26 8.13
C ALA A 65 7.37 20.91 8.75
N ASN A 66 6.12 20.69 9.16
CA ASN A 66 5.70 19.41 9.74
C ASN A 66 5.63 18.30 8.69
N GLU A 67 5.18 18.60 7.46
CA GLU A 67 5.14 17.63 6.36
C GLU A 67 6.53 17.26 5.81
N SER A 68 7.59 17.96 6.22
CA SER A 68 8.97 17.64 5.81
C SER A 68 9.60 16.51 6.62
N PHE A 69 9.01 16.09 7.73
CA PHE A 69 9.54 15.04 8.59
C PHE A 69 8.58 13.86 8.68
N LEU A 70 9.12 12.64 8.60
CA LEU A 70 8.33 11.42 8.61
C LEU A 70 7.46 11.26 9.88
N ASP A 71 7.97 11.70 11.02
CA ASP A 71 7.28 11.57 12.32
C ASP A 71 6.08 12.52 12.47
N SER A 72 6.14 13.70 11.82
CA SER A 72 5.12 14.75 11.93
C SER A 72 4.23 14.87 10.70
N ALA A 73 4.60 14.24 9.56
CA ALA A 73 3.82 14.26 8.34
C ALA A 73 2.47 13.57 8.54
N THR A 74 1.41 14.22 8.09
CA THR A 74 0.02 13.73 8.19
C THR A 74 -0.57 13.36 6.84
N ILE A 75 -0.07 13.96 5.77
CA ILE A 75 -0.50 13.67 4.41
C ILE A 75 0.16 12.38 3.95
N ARG A 76 -0.66 11.36 3.64
CA ARG A 76 -0.20 10.01 3.28
C ARG A 76 0.84 10.01 2.14
N GLU A 77 0.67 10.86 1.15
CA GLU A 77 1.57 10.99 -0.01
C GLU A 77 2.97 11.45 0.41
N ASN A 78 3.04 12.44 1.32
CA ASN A 78 4.28 12.93 1.85
C ASN A 78 4.98 11.85 2.70
N VAL A 79 4.22 11.13 3.54
CA VAL A 79 4.75 10.00 4.32
C VAL A 79 5.34 8.93 3.42
N ILE A 80 4.64 8.55 2.33
CA ILE A 80 5.13 7.58 1.34
C ILE A 80 6.40 8.10 0.65
N SER A 81 6.42 9.36 0.24
CA SER A 81 7.58 9.98 -0.41
C SER A 81 8.81 10.00 0.50
N LEU A 82 8.63 10.42 1.75
CA LEU A 82 9.69 10.42 2.76
C LEU A 82 10.19 9.01 3.08
N ALA A 83 9.28 8.04 3.20
CA ALA A 83 9.63 6.64 3.44
C ALA A 83 10.46 6.06 2.29
N ARG A 84 10.15 6.40 1.04
CA ARG A 84 10.94 6.00 -0.14
C ARG A 84 12.35 6.57 -0.10
N ASN A 85 12.52 7.81 0.35
CA ASN A 85 13.86 8.44 0.45
C ASN A 85 14.80 7.69 1.40
N ILE A 86 14.27 7.01 2.42
CA ILE A 86 15.04 6.15 3.33
C ILE A 86 15.09 4.68 2.87
N GLY A 87 14.60 4.38 1.65
CA GLY A 87 14.67 3.04 1.04
C GLY A 87 13.52 2.11 1.45
N TYR A 88 12.51 2.58 2.17
CA TYR A 88 11.33 1.80 2.51
C TYR A 88 10.28 1.91 1.40
N VAL A 89 9.84 0.77 0.86
CA VAL A 89 8.73 0.71 -0.10
C VAL A 89 7.45 0.38 0.66
N PRO A 90 6.52 1.34 0.82
CA PRO A 90 5.27 1.10 1.50
C PRO A 90 4.46 0.03 0.76
N ARG A 91 3.96 -0.94 1.49
CA ARG A 91 3.05 -1.96 0.96
C ARG A 91 1.62 -1.47 1.10
N SER A 92 0.78 -1.93 0.18
CA SER A 92 -0.65 -1.69 0.23
C SER A 92 -1.32 -2.49 1.37
N LYS A 93 -2.62 -2.72 1.29
CA LYS A 93 -3.35 -3.48 2.30
C LYS A 93 -2.85 -4.92 2.38
N THR A 94 -2.88 -5.50 3.58
CA THR A 94 -2.56 -6.91 3.81
C THR A 94 -3.87 -7.68 4.00
N ALA A 95 -4.04 -8.78 3.28
CA ALA A 95 -5.19 -9.66 3.42
C ALA A 95 -5.15 -10.40 4.77
N ALA A 96 -6.31 -10.66 5.34
CA ALA A 96 -6.40 -11.57 6.47
C ALA A 96 -5.99 -12.98 6.04
N THR A 97 -5.28 -13.69 6.89
CA THR A 97 -4.79 -15.03 6.59
C THR A 97 -5.38 -16.06 7.53
N ALA A 98 -5.63 -17.25 7.00
CA ALA A 98 -6.00 -18.41 7.79
C ALA A 98 -5.20 -19.63 7.31
N THR A 99 -5.11 -20.64 8.17
CA THR A 99 -4.41 -21.88 7.84
C THR A 99 -5.42 -23.00 7.82
N ILE A 100 -5.43 -23.77 6.73
CA ILE A 100 -6.28 -24.96 6.60
C ILE A 100 -5.44 -26.21 6.44
N ASN A 101 -5.92 -27.31 7.02
CA ASN A 101 -5.39 -28.63 6.79
C ASN A 101 -6.35 -29.37 5.84
N LEU A 102 -5.85 -29.71 4.67
CA LEU A 102 -6.55 -30.64 3.79
C LEU A 102 -6.20 -32.06 4.24
N GLY A 103 -7.20 -32.78 4.69
CA GLY A 103 -7.05 -34.21 5.00
C GLY A 103 -6.89 -35.03 3.72
N ASP A 104 -7.22 -36.30 3.82
CA ASP A 104 -7.18 -37.24 2.70
C ASP A 104 -8.25 -36.87 1.66
N VAL A 105 -7.81 -36.43 0.49
CA VAL A 105 -8.71 -36.06 -0.64
C VAL A 105 -8.87 -37.27 -1.55
N ASN A 106 -10.09 -37.77 -1.68
CA ASN A 106 -10.38 -38.90 -2.56
C ASN A 106 -10.14 -38.52 -4.03
N VAL A 107 -9.28 -39.26 -4.71
CA VAL A 107 -8.91 -39.04 -6.12
C VAL A 107 -9.40 -40.16 -7.06
N GLY A 108 -10.15 -41.11 -6.56
CA GLY A 108 -10.75 -42.19 -7.35
C GLY A 108 -10.38 -43.59 -6.89
N THR A 109 -10.68 -44.56 -7.73
CA THR A 109 -10.37 -45.98 -7.49
C THR A 109 -8.94 -46.32 -7.87
N THR A 110 -8.32 -47.27 -7.17
CA THR A 110 -6.91 -47.71 -7.32
C THR A 110 -6.58 -48.26 -8.72
N ASN A 111 -7.58 -48.54 -9.54
CA ASN A 111 -7.36 -49.03 -10.90
C ASN A 111 -6.92 -47.93 -11.90
N ASP A 112 -6.99 -46.65 -11.49
CA ASP A 112 -6.46 -45.55 -12.27
C ASP A 112 -5.06 -45.15 -11.78
N SER A 113 -4.14 -46.09 -11.90
CA SER A 113 -2.77 -46.05 -11.37
C SER A 113 -1.84 -44.98 -11.99
N THR A 114 -2.38 -44.07 -12.78
CA THR A 114 -1.63 -43.01 -13.45
C THR A 114 -1.55 -41.73 -12.66
N THR A 115 -2.41 -41.49 -11.68
CA THR A 115 -2.41 -40.27 -10.86
C THR A 115 -1.31 -40.36 -9.81
N LYS A 116 -0.22 -39.62 -10.03
CA LYS A 116 0.91 -39.54 -9.10
C LYS A 116 0.82 -38.42 -8.06
N PHE A 117 0.03 -37.40 -8.35
CA PHE A 117 -0.18 -36.24 -7.49
C PHE A 117 -1.48 -35.53 -7.83
N LEU A 118 -2.04 -34.82 -6.85
CA LEU A 118 -3.16 -33.92 -7.02
C LEU A 118 -2.66 -32.49 -6.89
N ARG A 119 -3.08 -31.59 -7.79
CA ARG A 119 -2.73 -30.18 -7.76
C ARG A 119 -3.95 -29.34 -7.40
N LEU A 120 -3.87 -28.60 -6.31
CA LEU A 120 -4.80 -27.51 -5.99
C LEU A 120 -4.27 -26.25 -6.68
N ARG A 121 -5.01 -25.76 -7.66
CA ARG A 121 -4.59 -24.59 -8.44
C ARG A 121 -4.76 -23.31 -7.63
N ALA A 122 -3.88 -22.32 -7.90
CA ALA A 122 -4.04 -20.96 -7.40
C ALA A 122 -5.43 -20.41 -7.72
N GLY A 123 -6.03 -19.73 -6.77
CA GLY A 123 -7.37 -19.17 -6.89
C GLY A 123 -8.24 -19.41 -5.66
N LEU A 124 -9.55 -19.34 -5.84
CA LEU A 124 -10.53 -19.54 -4.76
C LEU A 124 -10.48 -20.97 -4.23
N VAL A 125 -10.27 -21.11 -2.93
CA VAL A 125 -10.20 -22.41 -2.24
C VAL A 125 -11.47 -22.67 -1.44
N CYS A 126 -11.88 -21.72 -0.63
CA CYS A 126 -13.06 -21.88 0.21
C CYS A 126 -13.81 -20.57 0.41
N VAL A 127 -15.04 -20.72 0.84
CA VAL A 127 -15.93 -19.61 1.21
C VAL A 127 -16.44 -19.87 2.62
N GLY A 128 -16.31 -18.87 3.48
CA GLY A 128 -16.82 -18.88 4.83
C GLY A 128 -17.88 -17.82 5.04
N SER A 129 -18.75 -18.00 6.01
CA SER A 129 -19.70 -16.96 6.41
C SER A 129 -19.65 -16.76 7.90
N ALA A 130 -19.59 -15.49 8.33
CA ALA A 130 -19.69 -15.09 9.71
C ALA A 130 -20.50 -13.80 9.79
N GLU A 131 -21.36 -13.68 10.82
CA GLU A 131 -22.15 -12.47 11.08
C GLU A 131 -22.89 -11.92 9.85
N ASN A 132 -23.50 -12.80 9.05
CA ASN A 132 -24.21 -12.48 7.80
C ASN A 132 -23.32 -11.92 6.66
N THR A 133 -21.99 -12.03 6.78
CA THR A 133 -21.03 -11.64 5.76
C THR A 133 -20.35 -12.86 5.18
N THR A 134 -20.20 -12.89 3.86
CA THR A 134 -19.52 -13.99 3.15
C THR A 134 -18.08 -13.59 2.85
N TYR A 135 -17.16 -14.41 3.34
CA TYR A 135 -15.72 -14.25 3.13
C TYR A 135 -15.22 -15.28 2.10
N ARG A 136 -14.40 -14.85 1.18
CA ARG A 136 -13.77 -15.70 0.18
C ARG A 136 -12.29 -15.81 0.48
N PHE A 137 -11.75 -17.02 0.42
CA PHE A 137 -10.33 -17.28 0.65
C PHE A 137 -9.70 -17.92 -0.57
N SER A 138 -8.54 -17.40 -0.96
CA SER A 138 -7.79 -17.82 -2.13
C SER A 138 -6.35 -18.15 -1.77
N ILE A 139 -5.69 -18.94 -2.62
CA ILE A 139 -4.24 -19.19 -2.54
C ILE A 139 -3.54 -18.53 -3.73
N PRO A 140 -2.36 -17.91 -3.52
CA PRO A 140 -1.61 -17.24 -4.58
C PRO A 140 -0.81 -18.22 -5.45
N ASP A 141 -0.42 -19.37 -4.93
CA ASP A 141 0.40 -20.36 -5.60
C ASP A 141 -0.31 -21.73 -5.67
N ASP A 142 0.04 -22.54 -6.67
CA ASP A 142 -0.41 -23.92 -6.75
C ASP A 142 0.17 -24.77 -5.62
N VAL A 143 -0.66 -25.59 -5.00
CA VAL A 143 -0.23 -26.55 -3.98
C VAL A 143 -0.39 -27.96 -4.52
N VAL A 144 0.64 -28.79 -4.39
CA VAL A 144 0.68 -30.16 -4.87
C VAL A 144 0.67 -31.13 -3.70
N SER A 145 -0.11 -32.20 -3.79
CA SER A 145 -0.11 -33.26 -2.76
C SER A 145 1.28 -33.89 -2.63
N THR A 146 1.65 -34.23 -1.41
CA THR A 146 2.94 -34.86 -1.13
C THR A 146 2.97 -36.30 -1.57
N ARG A 147 1.84 -37.01 -1.47
CA ARG A 147 1.73 -38.43 -1.86
C ARG A 147 0.30 -38.82 -2.16
N ILE A 148 0.15 -39.95 -2.85
CA ILE A 148 -1.09 -40.69 -3.00
C ILE A 148 -1.02 -41.94 -2.14
N LYS A 149 -2.04 -42.23 -1.33
CA LYS A 149 -2.19 -43.40 -0.49
C LYS A 149 -3.41 -44.20 -0.89
N ASP A 150 -3.26 -45.47 -1.06
CA ASP A 150 -4.35 -46.40 -1.37
C ASP A 150 -4.89 -47.04 -0.10
N ILE A 151 -6.18 -46.91 0.11
CA ILE A 151 -6.88 -47.52 1.27
C ILE A 151 -8.15 -48.22 0.75
N GLY A 152 -8.21 -49.53 0.92
CA GLY A 152 -9.40 -50.29 0.59
C GLY A 152 -9.86 -50.18 -0.88
N GLY A 153 -8.93 -50.05 -1.82
CA GLY A 153 -9.24 -49.89 -3.24
C GLY A 153 -9.59 -48.47 -3.69
N THR A 154 -9.40 -47.50 -2.82
CA THR A 154 -9.60 -46.05 -3.11
C THR A 154 -8.28 -45.30 -2.89
N SER A 155 -7.92 -44.47 -3.83
CA SER A 155 -6.73 -43.61 -3.75
C SER A 155 -7.06 -42.26 -3.13
N PHE A 156 -6.23 -41.81 -2.22
CA PHE A 156 -6.34 -40.55 -1.52
C PHE A 156 -5.07 -39.72 -1.71
N ALA A 157 -5.22 -38.49 -2.12
CA ALA A 157 -4.13 -37.51 -2.12
C ALA A 157 -3.96 -36.91 -0.73
N GLN A 158 -2.75 -36.89 -0.23
CA GLN A 158 -2.40 -36.35 1.09
C GLN A 158 -1.63 -35.03 0.96
N PHE A 159 -2.01 -34.07 1.77
CA PHE A 159 -1.34 -32.80 1.93
C PHE A 159 -0.79 -32.75 3.36
N ASP A 160 0.52 -33.00 3.52
CA ASP A 160 1.14 -33.15 4.84
C ASP A 160 1.37 -31.78 5.51
N GLU A 161 1.42 -30.69 4.74
CA GLU A 161 1.63 -29.36 5.26
C GLU A 161 0.36 -28.52 5.27
N PRO A 162 0.16 -27.71 6.31
CA PRO A 162 -0.93 -26.74 6.36
C PRO A 162 -0.84 -25.72 5.22
N ILE A 163 -1.96 -25.41 4.62
CA ILE A 163 -2.06 -24.45 3.50
C ILE A 163 -2.50 -23.11 4.05
N THR A 164 -1.69 -22.07 3.83
CA THR A 164 -2.09 -20.69 4.15
C THR A 164 -2.98 -20.14 3.05
N ILE A 165 -4.17 -19.69 3.44
CA ILE A 165 -5.14 -19.05 2.57
C ILE A 165 -5.26 -17.58 2.93
N HIS A 166 -5.54 -16.75 1.94
CA HIS A 166 -5.67 -15.30 2.07
C HIS A 166 -7.10 -14.88 1.76
N GLU A 167 -7.66 -14.00 2.58
CA GLU A 167 -8.96 -13.40 2.31
C GLU A 167 -8.89 -12.55 1.04
N GLY A 168 -9.82 -12.77 0.16
CA GLY A 168 -9.94 -12.01 -1.08
C GLY A 168 -10.22 -12.89 -2.29
N THR A 169 -10.39 -12.22 -3.42
CA THR A 169 -10.63 -12.86 -4.70
C THR A 169 -9.35 -12.87 -5.52
N TYR A 170 -8.98 -14.04 -6.03
CA TYR A 170 -7.84 -14.17 -6.92
C TYR A 170 -8.11 -13.40 -8.23
N LEU A 171 -7.18 -12.53 -8.60
CA LEU A 171 -7.25 -11.70 -9.79
C LEU A 171 -6.05 -12.00 -10.69
N GLN A 172 -6.31 -12.30 -11.95
CA GLN A 172 -5.26 -12.50 -12.94
C GLN A 172 -5.35 -11.41 -14.02
N ARG A 173 -4.20 -10.84 -14.37
CA ARG A 173 -4.04 -9.91 -15.49
C ARG A 173 -2.93 -10.40 -16.41
N VAL A 174 -3.14 -10.25 -17.70
CA VAL A 174 -2.15 -10.59 -18.73
C VAL A 174 -1.80 -9.34 -19.49
N TYR A 175 -0.52 -9.06 -19.58
CA TYR A 175 0.02 -7.92 -20.31
C TYR A 175 0.92 -8.42 -21.44
N ARG A 176 0.92 -7.70 -22.56
CA ARG A 176 1.85 -7.95 -23.65
C ARG A 176 3.05 -7.02 -23.51
N VAL A 177 4.24 -7.60 -23.47
CA VAL A 177 5.49 -6.84 -23.41
C VAL A 177 5.86 -6.32 -24.80
N ASP A 178 6.14 -5.03 -24.90
CA ASP A 178 6.73 -4.37 -26.06
C ASP A 178 8.11 -3.84 -25.66
N THR A 179 9.17 -4.50 -26.13
CA THR A 179 10.56 -4.16 -25.78
C THR A 179 11.05 -2.85 -26.39
N SER A 180 10.27 -2.24 -27.27
CA SER A 180 10.60 -0.92 -27.86
C SER A 180 10.20 0.26 -26.96
N GLN A 181 9.44 0.02 -25.89
CA GLN A 181 8.88 1.04 -25.01
C GLN A 181 9.22 0.75 -23.55
N ASP A 182 9.37 1.81 -22.76
CA ASP A 182 9.42 1.71 -21.30
C ASP A 182 8.00 1.52 -20.77
N GLN A 183 7.66 0.30 -20.39
CA GLN A 183 6.31 -0.08 -19.97
C GLN A 183 6.19 -0.19 -18.46
N ARG A 184 5.09 0.37 -17.93
CA ARG A 184 4.61 0.12 -16.57
C ARG A 184 3.33 -0.68 -16.63
N PHE A 185 3.27 -1.77 -15.89
CA PHE A 185 2.11 -2.66 -15.83
C PHE A 185 1.25 -2.27 -14.63
N ILE A 186 0.12 -1.63 -14.89
CA ILE A 186 -0.76 -1.11 -13.84
C ILE A 186 -1.84 -2.14 -13.55
N ILE A 187 -1.99 -2.51 -12.27
CA ILE A 187 -3.08 -3.32 -11.78
C ILE A 187 -4.11 -2.37 -11.15
N ASP A 188 -5.19 -2.14 -11.86
CA ASP A 188 -6.27 -1.26 -11.42
C ASP A 188 -7.15 -1.99 -10.38
N SER A 189 -6.72 -1.91 -9.12
CA SER A 189 -7.50 -2.39 -7.98
C SER A 189 -7.02 -1.71 -6.69
N PRO A 190 -7.89 -1.01 -5.97
CA PRO A 190 -7.51 -0.21 -4.80
C PRO A 190 -7.22 -1.05 -3.54
N ASN A 191 -7.48 -2.35 -3.57
CA ASN A 191 -7.43 -3.23 -2.39
C ASN A 191 -6.57 -4.48 -2.62
N ILE A 192 -5.44 -4.33 -3.32
CA ILE A 192 -4.53 -5.46 -3.57
C ILE A 192 -3.61 -5.67 -2.36
N ASP A 193 -3.45 -6.93 -1.97
CA ASP A 193 -2.34 -7.33 -1.10
C ASP A 193 -1.09 -7.55 -1.95
N SER A 194 -0.17 -6.60 -1.92
CA SER A 194 1.07 -6.65 -2.70
C SER A 194 1.98 -7.82 -2.34
N SER A 195 1.87 -8.38 -1.14
CA SER A 195 2.67 -9.54 -0.71
C SER A 195 2.28 -10.83 -1.44
N THR A 196 1.04 -10.90 -1.94
CA THR A 196 0.52 -12.06 -2.66
C THR A 196 0.67 -11.97 -4.17
N ILE A 197 1.23 -10.89 -4.71
CA ILE A 197 1.47 -10.74 -6.15
C ILE A 197 2.45 -11.79 -6.64
N ARG A 198 2.09 -12.42 -7.75
CA ARG A 198 2.92 -13.37 -8.47
C ARG A 198 3.05 -12.93 -9.92
N VAL A 199 4.26 -12.85 -10.41
CA VAL A 199 4.57 -12.45 -11.80
C VAL A 199 5.19 -13.62 -12.53
N PHE A 200 4.64 -13.94 -13.68
CA PHE A 200 5.16 -14.95 -14.58
C PHE A 200 5.40 -14.32 -15.94
N VAL A 201 6.55 -14.57 -16.52
CA VAL A 201 6.91 -14.08 -17.86
C VAL A 201 7.06 -15.26 -18.80
N SER A 202 6.27 -15.28 -19.88
CA SER A 202 6.29 -16.33 -20.91
C SER A 202 6.83 -15.78 -22.20
N GLY A 203 7.67 -16.55 -22.88
CA GLY A 203 8.10 -16.24 -24.24
C GLY A 203 6.99 -16.57 -25.28
N PRO A 204 7.13 -16.11 -26.53
CA PRO A 204 6.13 -16.34 -27.58
C PRO A 204 5.97 -17.81 -27.97
N ALA A 205 6.93 -18.67 -27.64
CA ALA A 205 6.92 -20.11 -27.89
C ALA A 205 6.56 -20.96 -26.66
N ASP A 206 6.38 -20.33 -25.48
CA ASP A 206 6.11 -21.07 -24.26
C ASP A 206 4.64 -21.51 -24.21
N THR A 207 4.41 -22.80 -24.23
CA THR A 207 3.09 -23.42 -24.06
C THR A 207 2.77 -23.74 -22.59
N THR A 208 3.75 -23.54 -21.69
CA THR A 208 3.67 -23.80 -20.25
C THR A 208 3.69 -22.48 -19.46
N ILE A 209 3.37 -22.57 -18.16
CA ILE A 209 3.50 -21.44 -17.24
C ILE A 209 4.91 -20.88 -17.34
N GLY A 210 5.00 -19.57 -17.61
CA GLY A 210 6.27 -18.89 -17.79
C GLY A 210 7.17 -18.89 -16.56
N ARG A 211 8.35 -18.28 -16.67
CA ARG A 211 9.29 -18.16 -15.54
C ARG A 211 8.70 -17.29 -14.46
N LYS A 212 8.81 -17.73 -13.22
CA LYS A 212 8.36 -16.98 -12.05
C LYS A 212 9.41 -15.94 -11.66
N TYR A 213 8.97 -14.69 -11.54
CA TYR A 213 9.79 -13.56 -11.09
C TYR A 213 9.59 -13.33 -9.59
N SER A 214 10.62 -12.92 -8.90
CA SER A 214 10.61 -12.64 -7.46
C SER A 214 10.44 -11.15 -7.19
N MET A 215 9.61 -10.81 -6.19
CA MET A 215 9.46 -9.43 -5.75
C MET A 215 10.68 -9.03 -4.92
N VAL A 216 11.22 -7.84 -5.19
CA VAL A 216 12.30 -7.25 -4.42
C VAL A 216 11.93 -5.85 -3.95
N ASP A 217 12.42 -5.46 -2.79
CA ASP A 217 12.14 -4.16 -2.18
C ASP A 217 13.21 -3.11 -2.53
N ASN A 218 14.38 -3.54 -3.03
CA ASN A 218 15.45 -2.64 -3.47
C ASN A 218 16.16 -3.15 -4.72
N ILE A 219 16.90 -2.23 -5.39
CA ILE A 219 17.55 -2.49 -6.67
C ILE A 219 19.06 -2.80 -6.49
N LEU A 220 19.50 -3.05 -5.27
CA LEU A 220 20.92 -3.35 -5.02
C LEU A 220 21.26 -4.78 -5.49
N ASN A 221 22.39 -4.92 -6.20
CA ASN A 221 22.92 -6.21 -6.69
C ASN A 221 22.03 -6.91 -7.76
N ILE A 222 21.37 -6.15 -8.60
CA ILE A 222 20.57 -6.68 -9.70
C ILE A 222 21.42 -6.65 -11.00
N ASP A 223 21.38 -7.72 -11.75
CA ASP A 223 21.94 -7.82 -13.09
C ASP A 223 20.86 -8.02 -14.16
N LYS A 224 21.27 -7.99 -15.43
CA LYS A 224 20.34 -8.16 -16.58
C LYS A 224 19.66 -9.53 -16.66
N ASN A 225 20.10 -10.52 -15.91
CA ASN A 225 19.55 -11.88 -15.89
C ASN A 225 18.69 -12.12 -14.64
N SER A 226 18.58 -11.15 -13.76
CA SER A 226 17.79 -11.26 -12.53
C SER A 226 16.29 -11.33 -12.85
N GLU A 227 15.63 -12.41 -12.48
CA GLU A 227 14.19 -12.62 -12.64
C GLU A 227 13.45 -12.00 -11.48
N ILE A 228 13.31 -10.68 -11.49
CA ILE A 228 12.73 -9.88 -10.41
C ILE A 228 11.71 -8.87 -10.91
N PHE A 229 10.86 -8.41 -10.01
CA PHE A 229 9.97 -7.28 -10.24
C PHE A 229 9.88 -6.38 -9.00
N LEU A 230 9.53 -5.13 -9.23
CA LEU A 230 9.24 -4.14 -8.20
C LEU A 230 7.75 -3.80 -8.24
N ALA A 231 7.10 -3.82 -7.10
CA ALA A 231 5.73 -3.37 -6.95
C ALA A 231 5.71 -2.01 -6.26
N GLN A 232 5.04 -1.04 -6.85
CA GLN A 232 4.86 0.30 -6.28
C GLN A 232 3.39 0.65 -6.28
N GLU A 233 2.93 1.23 -5.18
CA GLU A 233 1.61 1.85 -5.14
C GLU A 233 1.66 3.17 -5.89
N VAL A 234 0.78 3.32 -6.86
CA VAL A 234 0.57 4.57 -7.62
C VAL A 234 -0.78 5.11 -7.22
N GLN A 235 -0.83 6.37 -6.87
CA GLN A 235 -2.08 7.05 -6.59
C GLN A 235 -2.65 7.56 -7.90
N ASP A 236 -3.92 7.22 -8.19
CA ASP A 236 -4.64 7.84 -9.30
C ASP A 236 -4.84 9.32 -8.97
N GLU A 237 -4.18 10.18 -9.70
CA GLU A 237 -4.55 11.58 -9.79
C GLU A 237 -5.92 11.66 -10.50
N LYS A 238 -7.00 11.78 -9.70
CA LYS A 238 -8.33 12.15 -10.19
C LYS A 238 -8.53 13.65 -10.10
#